data_aff8bd2b1235eeb9c048fff2705c0056
#
_entry.id   aff8bd2b1235eeb9c048fff2705c0056
#
_cell.length_a   1.000
_cell.length_b   1.000
_cell.length_c   1.000
_cell.angle_alpha   90.00
_cell.angle_beta   90.00
_cell.angle_gamma   90.00
#
_symmetry.space_group_name_H-M   'P 1'
#
loop_
_entity.id
_entity.type
_entity.pdbx_description
1 polymer ?
#
loop_
_entity_poly.entity_id
_entity_poly.type
_entity_poly.pdbx_seq_one_letter_code
_entity_poly.pdbx_strand_id
1 'polypeptide(L)'
;MKGYLIYATRYGSTKQVCQWISEGIPFSVSTRQVSDFPVDTVDFLILGTPVFIGKPAEDMTVFIKRHKAALCRVPVFLFITSWAQSTEYRDACQGFLELLLHYLSPCVPVMTRSLPGKLLWDSLTTADRQAMQRLLRRIDARQPAFHSERIQWQDRRDRQQCRQVGADIAAWLKEALKRGEKGGQRLRKET
;
A
#
# COMPACT_ATOMS: atom_id res chain seq x y z
N MET A 1 -21.31 -2.99 -7.89
CA MET A 1 -19.93 -3.41 -7.57
C MET A 1 -19.58 -2.86 -6.21
N LYS A 2 -19.25 -3.72 -5.23
CA LYS A 2 -18.95 -3.38 -3.83
C LYS A 2 -17.45 -3.56 -3.60
N GLY A 3 -16.73 -2.47 -3.39
CA GLY A 3 -15.29 -2.49 -3.17
C GLY A 3 -14.89 -1.88 -1.84
N TYR A 4 -13.78 -2.36 -1.29
CA TYR A 4 -13.18 -1.79 -0.10
C TYR A 4 -11.73 -1.40 -0.35
N LEU A 5 -11.37 -0.25 0.17
CA LEU A 5 -10.00 0.19 0.33
C LEU A 5 -9.62 0.01 1.79
N ILE A 6 -8.79 -1.00 2.05
CA ILE A 6 -8.37 -1.39 3.40
C ILE A 6 -6.93 -0.91 3.61
N TYR A 7 -6.68 -0.21 4.69
CA TYR A 7 -5.37 0.35 4.94
C TYR A 7 -4.88 0.14 6.38
N ALA A 8 -3.57 -0.01 6.51
CA ALA A 8 -2.86 0.23 7.75
C ALA A 8 -2.28 1.66 7.73
N THR A 9 -2.16 2.29 8.87
CA THR A 9 -1.51 3.60 9.00
C THR A 9 -0.99 3.80 10.41
N ARG A 10 0.19 4.43 10.55
CA ARG A 10 0.76 4.77 11.86
C ARG A 10 0.58 6.25 12.20
N TYR A 11 0.78 7.11 11.21
CA TYR A 11 0.74 8.58 11.36
C TYR A 11 -0.24 9.23 10.37
N GLY A 12 -1.26 8.51 9.90
CA GLY A 12 -2.30 9.04 9.03
C GLY A 12 -1.92 9.26 7.56
N SER A 13 -0.64 9.12 7.19
CA SER A 13 -0.18 9.36 5.81
C SER A 13 -0.87 8.45 4.80
N THR A 14 -0.91 7.14 5.05
CA THR A 14 -1.56 6.17 4.18
C THR A 14 -3.07 6.39 4.11
N LYS A 15 -3.73 6.77 5.21
CA LYS A 15 -5.15 7.13 5.22
C LYS A 15 -5.45 8.24 4.21
N GLN A 16 -4.62 9.29 4.19
CA GLN A 16 -4.78 10.41 3.25
C GLN A 16 -4.57 9.96 1.80
N VAL A 17 -3.55 9.12 1.53
CA VAL A 17 -3.32 8.53 0.20
C VAL A 17 -4.55 7.71 -0.23
N CYS A 18 -5.14 6.92 0.65
CA CYS A 18 -6.37 6.17 0.39
C CYS A 18 -7.52 7.07 -0.03
N GLN A 19 -7.71 8.21 0.63
CA GLN A 19 -8.73 9.19 0.26
C GLN A 19 -8.51 9.72 -1.16
N TRP A 20 -7.27 10.07 -1.52
CA TRP A 20 -6.93 10.55 -2.85
C TRP A 20 -7.08 9.47 -3.94
N ILE A 21 -6.77 8.21 -3.63
CA ILE A 21 -7.05 7.08 -4.55
C ILE A 21 -8.56 6.94 -4.76
N SER A 22 -9.35 7.01 -3.69
CA SER A 22 -10.82 6.95 -3.79
C SER A 22 -11.42 8.05 -4.64
N GLU A 23 -10.85 9.27 -4.59
CA GLU A 23 -11.27 10.38 -5.44
C GLU A 23 -11.07 10.11 -6.95
N GLY A 24 -10.12 9.25 -7.32
CA GLY A 24 -9.86 8.83 -8.68
C GLY A 24 -10.80 7.72 -9.18
N ILE A 25 -11.59 7.12 -8.29
CA ILE A 25 -12.52 6.03 -8.62
C ILE A 25 -13.91 6.61 -8.78
N PRO A 26 -14.56 6.51 -9.96
CA PRO A 26 -15.83 7.18 -10.26
C PRO A 26 -17.07 6.48 -9.65
N PHE A 27 -16.90 5.57 -8.73
CA PHE A 27 -17.96 4.88 -8.00
C PHE A 27 -17.59 4.72 -6.52
N SER A 28 -18.60 4.41 -5.70
CA SER A 28 -18.38 4.34 -4.24
C SER A 28 -17.46 3.20 -3.85
N VAL A 29 -16.40 3.53 -3.11
CA VAL A 29 -15.49 2.58 -2.46
C VAL A 29 -15.43 2.91 -0.98
N SER A 30 -15.74 1.93 -0.14
CA SER A 30 -15.68 2.09 1.31
C SER A 30 -14.23 2.00 1.79
N THR A 31 -13.76 3.06 2.45
CA THR A 31 -12.40 3.08 3.03
C THR A 31 -12.46 2.65 4.49
N ARG A 32 -11.67 1.63 4.87
CA ARG A 32 -11.62 1.05 6.22
C ARG A 32 -10.19 0.82 6.68
N GLN A 33 -9.96 0.99 7.96
CA GLN A 33 -8.71 0.54 8.57
C GLN A 33 -8.73 -0.98 8.74
N VAL A 34 -7.57 -1.63 8.76
CA VAL A 34 -7.45 -3.10 8.86
C VAL A 34 -8.18 -3.70 10.06
N SER A 35 -8.30 -2.94 11.18
CA SER A 35 -9.07 -3.32 12.38
C SER A 35 -10.57 -3.39 12.15
N ASP A 36 -11.09 -2.65 11.16
CA ASP A 36 -12.52 -2.41 10.96
C ASP A 36 -13.07 -3.13 9.73
N PHE A 37 -12.33 -4.12 9.22
CA PHE A 37 -12.74 -4.82 8.01
C PHE A 37 -13.99 -5.68 8.22
N PRO A 38 -15.09 -5.41 7.49
CA PRO A 38 -16.28 -6.24 7.54
C PRO A 38 -16.04 -7.55 6.77
N VAL A 39 -16.54 -8.67 7.30
CA VAL A 39 -16.46 -10.02 6.70
C VAL A 39 -17.47 -10.21 5.57
N ASP A 40 -17.96 -9.16 4.95
CA ASP A 40 -18.97 -9.21 3.88
C ASP A 40 -18.39 -9.61 2.54
N THR A 41 -19.25 -10.13 1.66
CA THR A 41 -18.91 -10.36 0.26
C THR A 41 -18.56 -9.07 -0.45
N VAL A 42 -17.42 -9.06 -1.13
CA VAL A 42 -16.88 -7.91 -1.88
C VAL A 42 -16.56 -8.33 -3.31
N ASP A 43 -16.62 -7.38 -4.24
CA ASP A 43 -16.27 -7.64 -5.65
C ASP A 43 -14.79 -7.40 -5.92
N PHE A 44 -14.11 -6.56 -5.15
CA PHE A 44 -12.67 -6.29 -5.22
C PHE A 44 -12.15 -5.64 -3.94
N LEU A 45 -10.82 -5.69 -3.76
CA LEU A 45 -10.12 -5.10 -2.63
C LEU A 45 -8.92 -4.26 -3.07
N ILE A 46 -8.73 -3.13 -2.42
CA ILE A 46 -7.52 -2.31 -2.54
C ILE A 46 -6.84 -2.33 -1.17
N LEU A 47 -5.60 -2.79 -1.10
CA LEU A 47 -4.82 -2.89 0.13
C LEU A 47 -3.73 -1.84 0.14
N GLY A 48 -3.71 -1.00 1.19
CA GLY A 48 -2.72 0.06 1.35
C GLY A 48 -1.95 -0.03 2.67
N THR A 49 -0.63 -0.02 2.62
CA THR A 49 0.19 -0.09 3.83
C THR A 49 1.38 0.87 3.79
N PRO A 50 1.73 1.52 4.92
CA PRO A 50 2.97 2.27 4.99
C PRO A 50 4.16 1.31 5.11
N VAL A 51 5.30 1.74 4.57
CA VAL A 51 6.60 1.19 4.94
C VAL A 51 7.19 2.11 6.01
N PHE A 52 7.42 1.56 7.17
CA PHE A 52 8.02 2.26 8.29
C PHE A 52 9.22 1.50 8.82
N ILE A 53 10.37 2.19 8.91
CA ILE A 53 11.66 1.59 9.36
C ILE A 53 11.99 0.30 8.57
N GLY A 54 11.82 0.37 7.25
CA GLY A 54 12.18 -0.72 6.34
C GLY A 54 11.25 -1.95 6.36
N LYS A 55 10.02 -1.79 6.86
CA LYS A 55 9.03 -2.89 6.89
C LYS A 55 7.63 -2.36 6.58
N PRO A 56 6.79 -3.12 5.85
CA PRO A 56 5.36 -2.89 5.81
C PRO A 56 4.75 -2.97 7.22
N ALA A 57 3.65 -2.26 7.46
CA ALA A 57 2.97 -2.30 8.75
C ALA A 57 2.55 -3.73 9.11
N GLU A 58 2.81 -4.12 10.36
CA GLU A 58 2.51 -5.46 10.88
C GLU A 58 1.02 -5.78 10.79
N ASP A 59 0.15 -4.82 11.12
CA ASP A 59 -1.31 -4.98 11.02
C ASP A 59 -1.75 -5.43 9.62
N MET A 60 -1.15 -4.88 8.56
CA MET A 60 -1.45 -5.30 7.19
C MET A 60 -0.91 -6.71 6.90
N THR A 61 0.26 -7.05 7.37
CA THR A 61 0.81 -8.40 7.15
C THR A 61 0.01 -9.47 7.89
N VAL A 62 -0.44 -9.17 9.10
CA VAL A 62 -1.35 -10.04 9.87
C VAL A 62 -2.70 -10.17 9.16
N PHE A 63 -3.26 -9.05 8.68
CA PHE A 63 -4.51 -9.03 7.91
C PHE A 63 -4.42 -9.92 6.67
N ILE A 64 -3.36 -9.76 5.87
CA ILE A 64 -3.16 -10.57 4.65
C ILE A 64 -3.10 -12.06 4.99
N LYS A 65 -2.32 -12.45 5.99
CA LYS A 65 -2.21 -13.85 6.42
C LYS A 65 -3.54 -14.43 6.89
N ARG A 66 -4.28 -13.66 7.69
CA ARG A 66 -5.57 -14.07 8.26
C ARG A 66 -6.66 -14.23 7.20
N HIS A 67 -6.68 -13.34 6.20
CA HIS A 67 -7.75 -13.29 5.19
C HIS A 67 -7.33 -13.84 3.83
N LYS A 68 -6.18 -14.52 3.73
CA LYS A 68 -5.61 -15.03 2.47
C LYS A 68 -6.64 -15.74 1.59
N ALA A 69 -7.42 -16.67 2.15
CA ALA A 69 -8.40 -17.43 1.39
C ALA A 69 -9.49 -16.54 0.75
N ALA A 70 -9.89 -15.46 1.42
CA ALA A 70 -10.84 -14.48 0.88
C ALA A 70 -10.17 -13.59 -0.18
N LEU A 71 -8.93 -13.18 0.04
CA LEU A 71 -8.15 -12.37 -0.89
C LEU A 71 -7.91 -13.08 -2.23
N CYS A 72 -7.76 -14.40 -2.23
CA CYS A 72 -7.61 -15.19 -3.46
C CYS A 72 -8.88 -15.30 -4.31
N ARG A 73 -10.03 -14.88 -3.79
CA ARG A 73 -11.33 -15.04 -4.48
C ARG A 73 -11.76 -13.79 -5.25
N VAL A 74 -11.09 -12.68 -5.03
CA VAL A 74 -11.45 -11.38 -5.61
C VAL A 74 -10.22 -10.69 -6.18
N PRO A 75 -10.39 -9.79 -7.16
CA PRO A 75 -9.30 -8.93 -7.62
C PRO A 75 -8.73 -8.10 -6.46
N VAL A 76 -7.42 -8.19 -6.26
CA VAL A 76 -6.69 -7.42 -5.25
C VAL A 76 -5.76 -6.42 -5.94
N PHE A 77 -5.82 -5.17 -5.51
CA PHE A 77 -4.89 -4.10 -5.85
C PHE A 77 -4.06 -3.78 -4.61
N LEU A 78 -2.75 -3.73 -4.72
CA LEU A 78 -1.85 -3.55 -3.59
C LEU A 78 -0.99 -2.30 -3.80
N PHE A 79 -0.90 -1.44 -2.78
CA PHE A 79 0.07 -0.36 -2.79
C PHE A 79 0.77 -0.20 -1.44
N ILE A 80 1.99 0.30 -1.51
CA ILE A 80 2.74 0.77 -0.35
C ILE A 80 2.92 2.27 -0.40
N THR A 81 3.03 2.91 0.76
CA THR A 81 3.47 4.29 0.87
C THR A 81 4.82 4.34 1.58
N SER A 82 5.81 4.97 0.96
CA SER A 82 7.16 5.10 1.50
C SER A 82 7.78 6.43 1.13
N TRP A 83 8.50 7.07 2.05
CA TRP A 83 9.30 8.24 1.70
C TRP A 83 10.44 7.86 0.74
N ALA A 84 10.95 6.62 0.84
CA ALA A 84 12.00 6.11 -0.03
C ALA A 84 11.63 6.17 -1.52
N GLN A 85 10.32 6.08 -1.85
CA GLN A 85 9.85 6.13 -3.24
C GLN A 85 10.26 7.39 -4.00
N SER A 86 10.48 8.50 -3.29
CA SER A 86 10.88 9.79 -3.88
C SER A 86 12.36 10.13 -3.63
N THR A 87 13.18 9.12 -3.38
CA THR A 87 14.61 9.25 -3.11
C THR A 87 15.41 8.26 -3.97
N GLU A 88 16.73 8.29 -3.85
CA GLU A 88 17.63 7.29 -4.44
C GLU A 88 17.39 5.86 -3.92
N TYR A 89 16.64 5.70 -2.85
CA TYR A 89 16.27 4.38 -2.27
C TYR A 89 14.96 3.80 -2.82
N ARG A 90 14.43 4.35 -3.93
CA ARG A 90 13.18 3.85 -4.53
C ARG A 90 13.22 2.35 -4.84
N ASP A 91 14.39 1.82 -5.19
CA ASP A 91 14.55 0.41 -5.53
C ASP A 91 14.29 -0.52 -4.32
N ALA A 92 14.52 -0.03 -3.09
CA ALA A 92 14.15 -0.76 -1.88
C ALA A 92 12.63 -0.98 -1.76
N CYS A 93 11.82 -0.14 -2.41
CA CYS A 93 10.36 -0.29 -2.41
C CYS A 93 9.91 -1.56 -3.11
N GLN A 94 10.66 -2.04 -4.10
CA GLN A 94 10.38 -3.31 -4.77
C GLN A 94 10.50 -4.48 -3.78
N GLY A 95 11.54 -4.54 -2.95
CA GLY A 95 11.70 -5.58 -1.93
C GLY A 95 10.57 -5.57 -0.88
N PHE A 96 10.00 -4.40 -0.54
CA PHE A 96 8.85 -4.33 0.36
C PHE A 96 7.57 -4.85 -0.29
N LEU A 97 7.37 -4.60 -1.59
CA LEU A 97 6.27 -5.19 -2.35
C LEU A 97 6.43 -6.71 -2.45
N GLU A 98 7.62 -7.21 -2.77
CA GLU A 98 7.90 -8.64 -2.85
C GLU A 98 7.62 -9.37 -1.52
N LEU A 99 7.96 -8.76 -0.39
CA LEU A 99 7.62 -9.31 0.92
C LEU A 99 6.09 -9.46 1.10
N LEU A 100 5.31 -8.47 0.68
CA LEU A 100 3.85 -8.54 0.75
C LEU A 100 3.29 -9.57 -0.23
N LEU A 101 3.85 -9.67 -1.43
CA LEU A 101 3.49 -10.67 -2.42
C LEU A 101 3.78 -12.09 -1.91
N HIS A 102 4.90 -12.29 -1.22
CA HIS A 102 5.20 -13.56 -0.56
C HIS A 102 4.11 -13.95 0.46
N TYR A 103 3.63 -13.01 1.27
CA TYR A 103 2.52 -13.29 2.21
C TYR A 103 1.19 -13.55 1.50
N LEU A 104 0.94 -12.89 0.38
CA LEU A 104 -0.26 -13.10 -0.44
C LEU A 104 -0.25 -14.43 -1.19
N SER A 105 0.92 -14.94 -1.56
CA SER A 105 1.04 -16.17 -2.35
C SER A 105 0.14 -17.31 -1.82
N PRO A 106 -0.62 -18.02 -2.69
CA PRO A 106 -0.59 -18.01 -4.16
C PRO A 106 -1.45 -16.91 -4.83
N CYS A 107 -2.09 -16.01 -4.08
CA CYS A 107 -2.90 -14.93 -4.65
C CYS A 107 -2.00 -13.90 -5.35
N VAL A 108 -2.28 -13.61 -6.61
CA VAL A 108 -1.53 -12.61 -7.38
C VAL A 108 -2.37 -11.33 -7.48
N PRO A 109 -1.89 -10.19 -6.93
CA PRO A 109 -2.58 -8.93 -7.11
C PRO A 109 -2.65 -8.54 -8.59
N VAL A 110 -3.77 -7.93 -8.97
CA VAL A 110 -3.98 -7.39 -10.32
C VAL A 110 -3.00 -6.26 -10.62
N MET A 111 -2.70 -5.47 -9.61
CA MET A 111 -1.80 -4.30 -9.73
C MET A 111 -1.06 -4.11 -8.41
N THR A 112 0.22 -3.76 -8.52
CA THR A 112 1.03 -3.29 -7.39
C THR A 112 1.55 -1.89 -7.67
N ARG A 113 1.64 -1.04 -6.64
CA ARG A 113 2.19 0.32 -6.76
C ARG A 113 2.98 0.69 -5.52
N SER A 114 4.06 1.44 -5.72
CA SER A 114 4.75 2.14 -4.66
C SER A 114 4.48 3.64 -4.81
N LEU A 115 3.99 4.27 -3.76
CA LEU A 115 3.61 5.68 -3.75
C LEU A 115 4.47 6.46 -2.76
N PRO A 116 4.74 7.74 -3.05
CA PRO A 116 5.43 8.60 -2.10
C PRO A 116 4.68 8.71 -0.77
N GLY A 117 5.44 8.68 0.31
CA GLY A 117 4.95 8.83 1.67
C GLY A 117 5.27 10.19 2.27
N LYS A 118 4.91 10.34 3.55
CA LYS A 118 5.19 11.51 4.37
C LYS A 118 5.99 11.07 5.59
N LEU A 119 7.07 11.80 5.88
CA LEU A 119 7.82 11.67 7.13
C LEU A 119 7.83 13.04 7.83
N LEU A 120 7.21 13.10 9.00
CA LEU A 120 7.21 14.26 9.87
C LEU A 120 7.94 13.89 11.15
N TRP A 121 9.17 14.38 11.29
CA TRP A 121 10.03 14.04 12.41
C TRP A 121 9.41 14.39 13.76
N ASP A 122 8.80 15.58 13.86
CA ASP A 122 8.22 16.08 15.09
C ASP A 122 6.97 15.32 15.54
N SER A 123 6.29 14.65 14.60
CA SER A 123 5.11 13.83 14.90
C SER A 123 5.47 12.40 15.35
N LEU A 124 6.74 11.99 15.23
CA LEU A 124 7.17 10.66 15.64
C LEU A 124 7.20 10.53 17.16
N THR A 125 6.78 9.39 17.69
CA THR A 125 7.04 9.03 19.09
C THR A 125 8.54 8.98 19.35
N THR A 126 8.94 9.10 20.62
CA THR A 126 10.37 9.00 21.00
C THR A 126 10.99 7.68 20.55
N ALA A 127 10.27 6.57 20.72
CA ALA A 127 10.73 5.25 20.29
C ALA A 127 10.90 5.16 18.77
N ASP A 128 9.95 5.69 18.00
CA ASP A 128 10.00 5.69 16.53
C ASP A 128 11.10 6.59 16.01
N ARG A 129 11.31 7.74 16.65
CA ARG A 129 12.40 8.66 16.32
C ARG A 129 13.75 7.99 16.52
N GLN A 130 13.97 7.32 17.65
CA GLN A 130 15.20 6.57 17.90
C GLN A 130 15.41 5.42 16.90
N ALA A 131 14.33 4.69 16.56
CA ALA A 131 14.42 3.60 15.60
C ALA A 131 14.73 4.13 14.19
N MET A 132 14.13 5.27 13.79
CA MET A 132 14.43 5.95 12.53
C MET A 132 15.88 6.44 12.51
N GLN A 133 16.39 7.04 13.58
CA GLN A 133 17.78 7.45 13.68
C GLN A 133 18.74 6.27 13.48
N ARG A 134 18.45 5.12 14.10
CA ARG A 134 19.28 3.92 13.89
C ARG A 134 19.27 3.45 12.44
N LEU A 135 18.10 3.50 11.76
CA LEU A 135 18.00 3.17 10.35
C LEU A 135 18.83 4.14 9.50
N LEU A 136 18.67 5.44 9.71
CA LEU A 136 19.39 6.46 8.95
C LEU A 136 20.90 6.35 9.11
N ARG A 137 21.40 6.14 10.33
CA ARG A 137 22.84 5.89 10.58
C ARG A 137 23.36 4.67 9.81
N ARG A 138 22.57 3.60 9.69
CA ARG A 138 22.97 2.42 8.89
C ARG A 138 23.01 2.73 7.39
N ILE A 139 22.13 3.59 6.92
CA ILE A 139 22.13 4.05 5.53
C ILE A 139 23.34 4.94 5.29
N ASP A 140 23.60 5.94 6.13
CA ASP A 140 24.76 6.83 6.05
C ASP A 140 26.09 6.06 6.04
N ALA A 141 26.20 5.04 6.89
CA ALA A 141 27.41 4.19 6.94
C ALA A 141 27.65 3.39 5.65
N ARG A 142 26.60 3.10 4.89
CA ARG A 142 26.69 2.37 3.61
C ARG A 142 26.80 3.30 2.39
N GLN A 143 26.33 4.53 2.53
CA GLN A 143 26.25 5.52 1.47
C GLN A 143 26.62 6.90 2.03
N PRO A 144 27.93 7.23 2.13
CA PRO A 144 28.40 8.49 2.74
C PRO A 144 27.92 9.78 2.07
N ALA A 145 27.46 9.68 0.82
CA ALA A 145 26.84 10.81 0.11
C ALA A 145 25.42 11.13 0.57
N PHE A 146 24.82 10.26 1.38
CA PHE A 146 23.49 10.46 1.93
C PHE A 146 23.52 11.35 3.17
N HIS A 147 22.80 12.47 3.12
CA HIS A 147 22.70 13.39 4.23
C HIS A 147 21.38 13.21 4.97
N SER A 148 21.36 12.32 5.96
CA SER A 148 20.17 12.01 6.76
C SER A 148 19.56 13.21 7.46
N GLU A 149 20.37 14.23 7.76
CA GLU A 149 19.92 15.49 8.36
C GLU A 149 18.88 16.25 7.53
N ARG A 150 18.84 16.02 6.20
CA ARG A 150 17.88 16.63 5.27
C ARG A 150 16.52 15.94 5.26
N ILE A 151 16.37 14.79 5.94
CA ILE A 151 15.14 13.96 5.91
C ILE A 151 14.10 14.43 6.91
N GLN A 152 14.38 15.35 7.82
CA GLN A 152 13.55 15.68 8.97
C GLN A 152 12.13 16.18 8.62
N TRP A 153 11.91 16.70 7.41
CA TRP A 153 10.65 17.25 6.98
C TRP A 153 10.37 16.94 5.51
N GLN A 154 9.64 15.88 5.22
CA GLN A 154 9.30 15.56 3.84
C GLN A 154 7.88 15.05 3.73
N ASP A 155 7.01 15.87 3.14
CA ASP A 155 5.76 15.42 2.56
C ASP A 155 5.96 15.32 1.05
N ARG A 156 6.13 14.10 0.55
CA ARG A 156 6.37 13.80 -0.87
C ARG A 156 5.14 13.20 -1.53
N ARG A 157 4.03 13.14 -0.82
CA ARG A 157 2.78 12.61 -1.36
C ARG A 157 2.29 13.49 -2.49
N ASP A 158 1.80 12.84 -3.54
CA ASP A 158 1.25 13.49 -4.72
C ASP A 158 -0.21 13.07 -4.89
N ARG A 159 -1.13 14.03 -4.73
CA ARG A 159 -2.58 13.81 -4.86
C ARG A 159 -2.95 13.40 -6.28
N GLN A 160 -2.33 14.01 -7.29
CA GLN A 160 -2.63 13.72 -8.69
C GLN A 160 -2.20 12.29 -9.05
N GLN A 161 -1.00 11.88 -8.62
CA GLN A 161 -0.52 10.52 -8.79
C GLN A 161 -1.45 9.50 -8.09
N CYS A 162 -1.91 9.80 -6.88
CA CYS A 162 -2.85 8.92 -6.16
C CYS A 162 -4.20 8.81 -6.90
N ARG A 163 -4.74 9.91 -7.40
CA ARG A 163 -5.97 9.90 -8.21
C ARG A 163 -5.80 9.12 -9.51
N GLN A 164 -4.63 9.20 -10.14
CA GLN A 164 -4.32 8.41 -11.32
C GLN A 164 -4.34 6.90 -11.01
N VAL A 165 -3.78 6.47 -9.87
CA VAL A 165 -3.89 5.07 -9.42
C VAL A 165 -5.35 4.65 -9.27
N GLY A 166 -6.20 5.50 -8.69
CA GLY A 166 -7.64 5.26 -8.61
C GLY A 166 -8.30 5.10 -9.98
N ALA A 167 -7.94 5.96 -10.93
CA ALA A 167 -8.43 5.88 -12.31
C ALA A 167 -7.96 4.60 -13.02
N ASP A 168 -6.71 4.18 -12.83
CA ASP A 168 -6.17 2.93 -13.39
C ASP A 168 -6.91 1.70 -12.85
N ILE A 169 -7.20 1.68 -11.54
CA ILE A 169 -8.02 0.63 -10.90
C ILE A 169 -9.42 0.60 -11.51
N ALA A 170 -10.07 1.76 -11.64
CA ALA A 170 -11.40 1.86 -12.22
C ALA A 170 -11.44 1.42 -13.69
N ALA A 171 -10.43 1.74 -14.48
CA ALA A 171 -10.30 1.31 -15.86
C ALA A 171 -10.19 -0.21 -15.94
N TRP A 172 -9.32 -0.82 -15.13
CA TRP A 172 -9.19 -2.27 -15.09
C TRP A 172 -10.50 -2.96 -14.72
N LEU A 173 -11.20 -2.47 -13.69
CA LEU A 173 -12.48 -3.04 -13.25
C LEU A 173 -13.55 -2.96 -14.34
N LYS A 174 -13.62 -1.84 -15.07
CA LYS A 174 -14.54 -1.69 -16.22
C LYS A 174 -14.24 -2.68 -17.33
N GLU A 175 -12.97 -2.89 -17.66
CA GLU A 175 -12.57 -3.86 -18.68
C GLU A 175 -12.85 -5.33 -18.24
N ALA A 176 -12.62 -5.66 -16.97
CA ALA A 176 -12.95 -6.98 -16.43
C ALA A 176 -14.47 -7.28 -16.50
N LEU A 177 -15.31 -6.27 -16.22
CA LEU A 177 -16.76 -6.39 -16.35
C LEU A 177 -17.20 -6.63 -17.80
N LYS A 178 -16.61 -5.89 -18.77
CA LYS A 178 -16.91 -6.07 -20.20
C LYS A 178 -16.56 -7.46 -20.71
N ARG A 179 -15.47 -8.07 -20.19
CA ARG A 179 -15.04 -9.44 -20.55
C ARG A 179 -15.89 -10.53 -19.91
N GLY A 180 -16.90 -10.21 -19.10
CA GLY A 180 -17.70 -11.18 -18.36
C GLY A 180 -16.90 -11.90 -17.25
N GLU A 181 -15.73 -11.42 -16.94
CA GLU A 181 -14.90 -11.90 -15.83
C GLU A 181 -15.54 -11.44 -14.51
N LYS A 182 -16.55 -12.16 -14.04
CA LYS A 182 -17.00 -12.02 -12.64
C LYS A 182 -15.77 -12.28 -11.78
N GLY A 183 -15.41 -11.30 -10.94
CA GLY A 183 -14.22 -11.36 -10.11
C GLY A 183 -14.08 -12.74 -9.44
N GLY A 184 -12.97 -13.40 -9.66
CA GLY A 184 -12.67 -14.71 -9.04
C GLY A 184 -12.54 -15.92 -9.94
N GLN A 185 -12.90 -15.89 -11.23
CA GLN A 185 -12.78 -17.08 -12.10
C GLN A 185 -11.41 -17.23 -12.77
N ARG A 186 -10.58 -16.20 -12.84
CA ARG A 186 -9.26 -16.31 -13.48
C ARG A 186 -8.24 -17.13 -12.67
N LEU A 187 -8.42 -17.25 -11.36
CA LEU A 187 -7.50 -17.96 -10.46
C LEU A 187 -7.72 -19.48 -10.40
N ARG A 188 -8.74 -20.01 -11.11
CA ARG A 188 -9.05 -21.46 -11.12
C ARG A 188 -8.49 -22.23 -12.32
N LYS A 189 -7.83 -21.60 -13.28
CA LYS A 189 -7.38 -22.29 -14.53
C LYS A 189 -5.88 -22.57 -14.60
N GLU A 190 -5.09 -22.23 -13.59
CA GLU A 190 -3.64 -22.48 -13.57
C GLU A 190 -3.19 -23.31 -12.36
N THR A 191 -4.07 -24.16 -11.83
CA THR A 191 -3.71 -25.20 -10.88
C THR A 191 -4.01 -26.59 -11.45
#